data_922634af732f9f51f595fdea0d79fba0
#
_entry.id   922634af732f9f51f595fdea0d79fba0
#
_cell.length_a   1.000
_cell.length_b   1.000
_cell.length_c   1.000
_cell.angle_alpha   90.00
_cell.angle_beta   90.00
_cell.angle_gamma   90.00
#
_symmetry.space_group_name_H-M   'P 1'
#
loop_
_entity.id
_entity.type
_entity.pdbx_description
1 polymer ?
#
loop_
_entity_poly.entity_id
_entity_poly.type
_entity_poly.pdbx_seq_one_letter_code
_entity_poly.pdbx_strand_id
1 'polypeptide(L)'
;MGTAWMSEDEFEAAVDAALDRIPRRIAEHMDNVAVFIEDRYAPRAHEDPDTVLLGLYEGTPLTERGEWYAAGSLPDRITVFRESILEACSSREEVIEEILVTVVHELAHHFGVADDRLHELGWG
;
A
#
# COMPACT_ATOMS: atom_id res chain seq x y z
N MET A 1 18.77 7.45 -12.12
CA MET A 1 18.32 8.53 -12.62
C MET A 1 16.82 8.61 -12.65
N GLY A 2 16.22 8.75 -13.70
CA GLY A 2 14.85 8.84 -14.06
C GLY A 2 13.82 9.16 -13.00
N THR A 3 13.74 8.37 -11.97
CA THR A 3 12.67 8.49 -10.98
C THR A 3 13.07 9.21 -9.72
N ALA A 4 14.30 9.67 -9.61
CA ALA A 4 14.81 10.25 -8.37
C ALA A 4 14.52 11.74 -8.24
N TRP A 5 13.36 12.19 -8.73
CA TRP A 5 12.97 13.60 -8.59
C TRP A 5 12.40 13.92 -7.20
N MET A 6 12.15 12.91 -6.37
CA MET A 6 11.69 13.06 -5.00
C MET A 6 12.59 12.21 -4.11
N SER A 7 13.08 12.79 -3.01
CA SER A 7 13.94 12.06 -2.08
C SER A 7 13.14 11.03 -1.29
N GLU A 8 13.86 10.11 -0.63
CA GLU A 8 13.20 9.13 0.24
C GLU A 8 12.44 9.81 1.37
N ASP A 9 13.03 10.84 1.97
CA ASP A 9 12.37 11.58 3.06
C ASP A 9 11.12 12.29 2.56
N GLU A 10 11.17 12.86 1.37
CA GLU A 10 10.01 13.51 0.77
C GLU A 10 8.92 12.49 0.47
N PHE A 11 9.31 11.30 0.02
CA PHE A 11 8.35 10.24 -0.26
C PHE A 11 7.70 9.74 1.04
N GLU A 12 8.48 9.57 2.10
CA GLU A 12 7.93 9.19 3.40
C GLU A 12 6.90 10.21 3.89
N ALA A 13 7.21 11.51 3.71
CA ALA A 13 6.27 12.56 4.08
C ALA A 13 5.00 12.48 3.24
N ALA A 14 5.13 12.12 1.97
CA ALA A 14 3.97 11.95 1.09
C ALA A 14 3.12 10.76 1.54
N VAL A 15 3.75 9.67 1.98
CA VAL A 15 3.03 8.52 2.52
C VAL A 15 2.24 8.92 3.76
N ASP A 16 2.88 9.64 4.68
CA ASP A 16 2.19 10.10 5.89
C ASP A 16 1.00 10.99 5.55
N ALA A 17 1.17 11.91 4.59
CA ALA A 17 0.07 12.77 4.15
C ALA A 17 -1.07 11.97 3.53
N ALA A 18 -0.74 10.94 2.75
CA ALA A 18 -1.74 10.08 2.14
C ALA A 18 -2.52 9.30 3.21
N LEU A 19 -1.81 8.74 4.19
CA LEU A 19 -2.45 7.97 5.25
C LEU A 19 -3.40 8.84 6.07
N ASP A 20 -3.05 10.11 6.26
CA ASP A 20 -3.93 11.05 6.98
C ASP A 20 -5.21 11.35 6.23
N ARG A 21 -5.24 11.11 4.92
CA ARG A 21 -6.43 11.34 4.09
C ARG A 21 -7.34 10.12 3.96
N ILE A 22 -6.94 8.97 4.51
CA ILE A 22 -7.76 7.77 4.43
C ILE A 22 -9.06 7.98 5.20
N PRO A 23 -10.23 7.69 4.58
CA PRO A 23 -11.49 7.83 5.29
C PRO A 23 -11.54 6.98 6.54
N ARG A 24 -12.19 7.52 7.58
CA ARG A 24 -12.25 6.87 8.89
C ARG A 24 -12.72 5.42 8.82
N ARG A 25 -13.74 5.16 8.03
CA ARG A 25 -14.28 3.80 7.89
C ARG A 25 -13.24 2.80 7.40
N ILE A 26 -12.37 3.26 6.52
CA ILE A 26 -11.32 2.40 5.95
C ILE A 26 -10.16 2.33 6.93
N ALA A 27 -9.81 3.46 7.54
CA ALA A 27 -8.71 3.52 8.50
C ALA A 27 -8.93 2.59 9.70
N GLU A 28 -10.18 2.33 10.05
CA GLU A 28 -10.50 1.41 11.14
C GLU A 28 -9.98 0.00 10.88
N HIS A 29 -9.81 -0.39 9.62
CA HIS A 29 -9.28 -1.69 9.26
C HIS A 29 -7.76 -1.75 9.31
N MET A 30 -7.11 -0.63 9.61
CA MET A 30 -5.65 -0.56 9.63
C MET A 30 -5.02 -0.75 10.99
N ASP A 31 -5.81 -1.09 12.01
CA ASP A 31 -5.31 -1.22 13.37
C ASP A 31 -4.10 -2.15 13.50
N ASN A 32 -4.07 -3.20 12.69
CA ASN A 32 -2.98 -4.16 12.75
C ASN A 32 -2.33 -4.30 11.38
N VAL A 33 -2.08 -3.15 10.74
CA VAL A 33 -1.44 -3.10 9.43
C VAL A 33 -0.26 -2.14 9.51
N ALA A 34 0.92 -2.61 9.12
CA ALA A 34 2.11 -1.77 9.02
C ALA A 34 2.32 -1.38 7.56
N VAL A 35 2.76 -0.15 7.33
CA VAL A 35 3.02 0.36 5.99
C VAL A 35 4.52 0.45 5.78
N PHE A 36 5.01 -0.13 4.70
CA PHE A 36 6.42 -0.15 4.35
C PHE A 36 6.65 0.48 2.98
N ILE A 37 7.85 0.95 2.75
CA ILE A 37 8.25 1.56 1.49
C ILE A 37 9.43 0.75 0.94
N GLU A 38 9.32 0.30 -0.30
CA GLU A 38 10.41 -0.33 -1.01
C GLU A 38 10.57 0.35 -2.37
N ASP A 39 11.69 0.12 -3.04
CA ASP A 39 11.93 0.79 -4.31
C ASP A 39 11.08 0.22 -5.43
N ARG A 40 11.14 -1.10 -5.63
CA ARG A 40 10.39 -1.77 -6.68
C ARG A 40 9.96 -3.15 -6.22
N TYR A 41 8.85 -3.62 -6.79
CA TYR A 41 8.43 -4.98 -6.59
C TYR A 41 9.38 -5.93 -7.33
N ALA A 42 9.82 -6.97 -6.63
CA ALA A 42 10.63 -8.03 -7.24
C ALA A 42 9.71 -9.20 -7.62
N PRO A 43 9.43 -9.41 -8.91
CA PRO A 43 8.55 -10.50 -9.32
C PRO A 43 9.08 -11.86 -8.87
N ARG A 44 8.16 -12.74 -8.50
CA ARG A 44 8.51 -14.08 -8.08
C ARG A 44 8.80 -14.96 -9.31
N ALA A 45 9.42 -16.11 -9.07
CA ALA A 45 9.85 -16.99 -10.18
C ALA A 45 8.72 -17.40 -11.12
N HIS A 46 7.49 -17.51 -10.61
CA HIS A 46 6.34 -17.92 -11.40
C HIS A 46 5.61 -16.76 -12.07
N GLU A 47 6.05 -15.53 -11.79
CA GLU A 47 5.41 -14.33 -12.34
C GLU A 47 6.18 -13.80 -13.54
N ASP A 48 5.48 -13.02 -14.37
CA ASP A 48 6.12 -12.32 -15.48
C ASP A 48 7.21 -11.41 -14.92
N PRO A 49 8.45 -11.48 -15.43
CA PRO A 49 9.53 -10.62 -14.95
C PRO A 49 9.25 -9.12 -15.11
N ASP A 50 8.31 -8.75 -15.98
CA ASP A 50 7.95 -7.35 -16.21
C ASP A 50 6.82 -6.87 -15.30
N THR A 51 6.38 -7.69 -14.36
CA THR A 51 5.32 -7.32 -13.44
C THR A 51 5.70 -6.07 -12.63
N VAL A 52 4.82 -5.07 -12.68
CA VAL A 52 5.00 -3.83 -11.92
C VAL A 52 3.83 -3.67 -10.97
N LEU A 53 4.13 -3.48 -9.70
CA LEU A 53 3.10 -3.18 -8.69
C LEU A 53 3.38 -1.82 -8.09
N LEU A 54 2.33 -1.08 -7.78
CA LEU A 54 2.44 0.18 -7.04
C LEU A 54 2.34 -0.08 -5.55
N GLY A 55 1.65 -1.14 -5.15
CA GLY A 55 1.55 -1.55 -3.76
C GLY A 55 1.15 -3.01 -3.65
N LEU A 56 1.30 -3.57 -2.45
CA LEU A 56 1.01 -4.98 -2.20
C LEU A 56 0.60 -5.16 -0.75
N TYR A 57 -0.55 -5.80 -0.53
CA TYR A 57 -0.98 -6.19 0.80
C TYR A 57 -0.58 -7.63 1.06
N GLU A 58 0.08 -7.87 2.19
CA GLU A 58 0.47 -9.21 2.60
C GLU A 58 -0.03 -9.45 4.02
N GLY A 59 -0.92 -10.42 4.17
CA GLY A 59 -1.40 -10.83 5.49
C GLY A 59 -0.41 -11.80 6.13
N THR A 60 -0.34 -11.77 7.45
CA THR A 60 0.46 -12.73 8.18
C THR A 60 -0.31 -14.04 8.28
N PRO A 61 0.22 -15.17 7.78
CA PRO A 61 -0.48 -16.45 7.83
C PRO A 61 -0.86 -16.85 9.24
N LEU A 62 -2.03 -17.47 9.40
CA LEU A 62 -2.49 -17.94 10.69
C LEU A 62 -1.51 -18.92 11.34
N THR A 63 -0.84 -19.72 10.52
CA THR A 63 0.16 -20.67 11.02
C THR A 63 1.33 -19.96 11.70
N GLU A 64 1.69 -18.78 11.23
CA GLU A 64 2.74 -17.98 11.84
C GLU A 64 2.24 -17.25 13.05
N ARG A 65 0.95 -16.97 13.12
CA ARG A 65 0.34 -16.30 14.25
C ARG A 65 0.05 -17.25 15.41
N GLY A 66 -0.01 -18.56 15.16
CA GLY A 66 -0.48 -19.56 16.10
C GLY A 66 0.09 -19.41 17.50
N GLU A 67 1.39 -19.57 17.65
CA GLU A 67 2.05 -19.47 18.94
C GLU A 67 2.20 -18.04 19.41
N TRP A 68 2.37 -17.12 18.47
CA TRP A 68 2.63 -15.71 18.76
C TRP A 68 1.36 -14.90 18.98
N TYR A 69 0.23 -15.45 18.59
CA TYR A 69 -1.04 -14.74 18.68
C TYR A 69 -1.34 -14.29 20.10
N ALA A 70 -1.07 -15.15 21.07
CA ALA A 70 -1.33 -14.84 22.48
C ALA A 70 -0.35 -13.78 23.02
N ALA A 71 0.80 -13.61 22.38
CA ALA A 71 1.81 -12.64 22.80
C ALA A 71 1.68 -11.32 22.05
N GLY A 72 0.66 -11.18 21.23
CA GLY A 72 0.47 -10.04 20.37
C GLY A 72 0.66 -10.45 18.92
N SER A 73 -0.33 -10.19 18.08
CA SER A 73 -0.29 -10.62 16.70
C SER A 73 0.74 -9.83 15.91
N LEU A 74 1.39 -10.51 14.95
CA LEU A 74 2.23 -9.84 13.97
C LEU A 74 1.31 -9.05 13.05
N PRO A 75 1.68 -7.82 12.69
CA PRO A 75 0.82 -7.03 11.82
C PRO A 75 0.85 -7.55 10.39
N ASP A 76 -0.26 -7.37 9.69
CA ASP A 76 -0.27 -7.49 8.24
C ASP A 76 0.54 -6.30 7.69
N ARG A 77 0.91 -6.37 6.42
CA ARG A 77 1.72 -5.30 5.86
C ARG A 77 1.22 -4.86 4.51
N ILE A 78 1.32 -3.56 4.26
CA ILE A 78 1.15 -2.99 2.93
C ILE A 78 2.50 -2.39 2.55
N THR A 79 3.00 -2.75 1.38
CA THR A 79 4.23 -2.17 0.85
C THR A 79 3.84 -1.25 -0.30
N VAL A 80 4.37 -0.03 -0.33
CA VAL A 80 4.23 0.86 -1.47
C VAL A 80 5.57 0.94 -2.17
N PHE A 81 5.56 0.91 -3.50
CA PHE A 81 6.79 0.84 -4.29
C PHE A 81 7.14 2.22 -4.85
N ARG A 82 8.12 2.85 -4.21
CA ARG A 82 8.47 4.25 -4.42
C ARG A 82 8.78 4.59 -5.88
N GLU A 83 9.67 3.84 -6.51
CA GLU A 83 10.06 4.15 -7.88
C GLU A 83 8.91 3.99 -8.87
N SER A 84 8.10 2.95 -8.68
CA SER A 84 6.97 2.72 -9.58
C SER A 84 5.93 3.83 -9.45
N ILE A 85 5.68 4.30 -8.24
CA ILE A 85 4.76 5.42 -8.02
C ILE A 85 5.32 6.71 -8.62
N LEU A 86 6.61 6.97 -8.41
CA LEU A 86 7.22 8.19 -8.95
C LEU A 86 7.22 8.20 -10.48
N GLU A 87 7.36 7.04 -11.11
CA GLU A 87 7.29 6.95 -12.57
C GLU A 87 5.90 7.28 -13.10
N ALA A 88 4.87 7.03 -12.29
CA ALA A 88 3.48 7.26 -12.69
C ALA A 88 3.02 8.68 -12.40
N CYS A 89 3.82 9.47 -11.68
CA CYS A 89 3.41 10.78 -11.20
C CYS A 89 4.38 11.87 -11.64
N SER A 90 3.91 13.11 -11.68
CA SER A 90 4.75 14.24 -12.07
C SER A 90 4.72 15.38 -11.05
N SER A 91 3.99 15.23 -9.94
CA SER A 91 3.95 16.23 -8.89
C SER A 91 3.79 15.56 -7.53
N ARG A 92 4.12 16.30 -6.48
CA ARG A 92 3.97 15.81 -5.11
C ARG A 92 2.51 15.46 -4.81
N GLU A 93 1.59 16.30 -5.27
CA GLU A 93 0.16 16.04 -5.04
C GLU A 93 -0.30 14.75 -5.73
N GLU A 94 0.19 14.50 -6.93
CA GLU A 94 -0.11 13.26 -7.63
C GLU A 94 0.45 12.05 -6.90
N VAL A 95 1.63 12.18 -6.30
CA VAL A 95 2.23 11.10 -5.51
C VAL A 95 1.35 10.78 -4.31
N ILE A 96 0.90 11.80 -3.59
CA ILE A 96 0.03 11.61 -2.42
C ILE A 96 -1.27 10.92 -2.83
N GLU A 97 -1.88 11.38 -3.93
CA GLU A 97 -3.11 10.77 -4.44
C GLU A 97 -2.90 9.31 -4.86
N GLU A 98 -1.79 9.03 -5.55
CA GLU A 98 -1.51 7.68 -6.01
C GLU A 98 -1.28 6.73 -4.84
N ILE A 99 -0.55 7.18 -3.83
CA ILE A 99 -0.34 6.39 -2.61
C ILE A 99 -1.68 6.11 -1.94
N LEU A 100 -2.49 7.15 -1.80
CA LEU A 100 -3.80 7.03 -1.16
C LEU A 100 -4.67 6.00 -1.87
N VAL A 101 -4.80 6.11 -3.18
CA VAL A 101 -5.61 5.19 -3.98
C VAL A 101 -5.05 3.77 -3.86
N THR A 102 -3.74 3.62 -3.96
CA THR A 102 -3.08 2.32 -3.88
C THR A 102 -3.36 1.64 -2.54
N VAL A 103 -3.17 2.35 -1.44
CA VAL A 103 -3.39 1.79 -0.11
C VAL A 103 -4.86 1.42 0.09
N VAL A 104 -5.77 2.31 -0.29
CA VAL A 104 -7.21 2.05 -0.14
C VAL A 104 -7.64 0.83 -0.95
N HIS A 105 -7.17 0.73 -2.19
CA HIS A 105 -7.54 -0.40 -3.04
C HIS A 105 -7.00 -1.72 -2.50
N GLU A 106 -5.76 -1.73 -1.99
CA GLU A 106 -5.19 -2.94 -1.41
C GLU A 106 -5.95 -3.38 -0.16
N LEU A 107 -6.29 -2.43 0.70
CA LEU A 107 -7.09 -2.72 1.89
C LEU A 107 -8.45 -3.29 1.50
N ALA A 108 -9.11 -2.65 0.55
CA ALA A 108 -10.44 -3.04 0.13
C ALA A 108 -10.46 -4.45 -0.45
N HIS A 109 -9.47 -4.78 -1.28
CA HIS A 109 -9.37 -6.12 -1.86
C HIS A 109 -9.15 -7.17 -0.78
N HIS A 110 -8.30 -6.86 0.19
CA HIS A 110 -8.03 -7.79 1.28
C HIS A 110 -9.28 -8.04 2.13
N PHE A 111 -10.06 -7.01 2.39
CA PHE A 111 -11.27 -7.12 3.21
C PHE A 111 -12.53 -7.42 2.39
N GLY A 112 -12.36 -7.72 1.12
CA GLY A 112 -13.46 -8.20 0.28
C GLY A 112 -14.42 -7.14 -0.21
N VAL A 113 -14.01 -5.88 -0.24
CA VAL A 113 -14.85 -4.81 -0.78
C VAL A 113 -14.76 -4.84 -2.30
N ALA A 114 -15.89 -4.97 -2.96
CA ALA A 114 -15.93 -5.03 -4.42
C ALA A 114 -15.59 -3.68 -5.06
N ASP A 115 -15.04 -3.73 -6.28
CA ASP A 115 -14.65 -2.50 -6.99
C ASP A 115 -15.83 -1.55 -7.22
N ASP A 116 -17.01 -2.08 -7.50
CA ASP A 116 -18.17 -1.23 -7.69
C ASP A 116 -18.58 -0.53 -6.39
N ARG A 117 -18.38 -1.19 -5.24
CA ARG A 117 -18.62 -0.56 -3.95
C ARG A 117 -17.63 0.56 -3.69
N LEU A 118 -16.36 0.35 -4.08
CA LEU A 118 -15.34 1.39 -3.98
C LEU A 118 -15.70 2.58 -4.84
N HIS A 119 -16.21 2.32 -6.04
CA HIS A 119 -16.64 3.37 -6.95
C HIS A 119 -17.78 4.19 -6.34
N GLU A 120 -18.75 3.53 -5.71
CA GLU A 120 -19.85 4.21 -5.02
C GLU A 120 -19.35 5.11 -3.90
N LEU A 121 -18.23 4.72 -3.27
CA LEU A 121 -17.63 5.49 -2.19
C LEU A 121 -16.68 6.58 -2.71
N GLY A 122 -16.54 6.71 -4.01
CA GLY A 122 -15.68 7.72 -4.61
C GLY A 122 -14.24 7.28 -4.84
N TRP A 123 -13.96 5.99 -4.79
CA TRP A 123 -12.61 5.46 -4.91
C TRP A 123 -12.38 4.63 -6.16
N GLY A 124 -13.30 4.68 -7.07
CA GLY A 124 -13.15 4.03 -8.36
C GLY A 124 -12.44 4.90 -9.35
#